data_8cd234efa9e165bb72f6f483642db108
#
_entry.id   8cd234efa9e165bb72f6f483642db108
#
_cell.length_a   1.000
_cell.length_b   1.000
_cell.length_c   1.000
_cell.angle_alpha   90.00
_cell.angle_beta   90.00
_cell.angle_gamma   90.00
#
_symmetry.space_group_name_H-M   'P 1'
#
loop_
_entity.id
_entity.type
_entity.pdbx_description
1 polymer ?
#
loop_
_entity_poly.entity_id
_entity_poly.type
_entity_poly.pdbx_seq_one_letter_code
_entity_poly.pdbx_strand_id
1 'polypeptide(L)'
;MLAHRVHRSTAMLLALTLASAGCYKNAQRGAVIGAAGGAVVGGAIGAASGSTAKGAIIGAAVGGAAGAIIGDQMDRRAKEIDQDIPGAKVERVGEGILVTFDSGILFGFDSTVVRSEGQENLRNLADNLDKNPDTDLLIVGHTDSVGSDSYNQTLSERRAEAAANLLQADGVDRARIRIAGRGETEPVDSNDTADGRQRNRRVEVAIYANDKLKAEAKRQAEGS
;
A
#
# COMPACT_ATOMS: atom_id res chain seq x y z
N MET A 1 -32.36 52.63 -44.72
CA MET A 1 -31.31 52.98 -43.77
C MET A 1 -31.31 51.93 -42.67
N LEU A 2 -30.48 50.91 -42.82
CA LEU A 2 -30.41 49.77 -41.89
C LEU A 2 -29.20 49.94 -40.98
N ALA A 3 -29.44 49.97 -39.66
CA ALA A 3 -28.42 49.99 -38.64
C ALA A 3 -28.03 48.53 -38.22
N HIS A 4 -26.77 48.13 -38.44
CA HIS A 4 -26.24 46.86 -37.98
C HIS A 4 -25.90 46.92 -36.49
N ARG A 5 -26.55 46.09 -35.70
CA ARG A 5 -26.19 45.80 -34.30
C ARG A 5 -25.16 44.70 -34.24
N VAL A 6 -23.96 45.05 -33.79
CA VAL A 6 -22.89 44.10 -33.45
C VAL A 6 -23.13 43.57 -32.04
N HIS A 7 -23.36 42.26 -31.94
CA HIS A 7 -23.41 41.56 -30.64
C HIS A 7 -21.98 41.21 -30.20
N ARG A 8 -21.54 41.80 -29.11
CA ARG A 8 -20.32 41.42 -28.41
C ARG A 8 -20.67 40.33 -27.44
N SER A 9 -20.24 39.08 -27.72
CA SER A 9 -20.32 37.95 -26.77
C SER A 9 -19.18 38.09 -25.78
N THR A 10 -19.50 38.44 -24.53
CA THR A 10 -18.59 38.39 -23.39
C THR A 10 -18.52 36.95 -22.89
N ALA A 11 -17.36 36.32 -23.09
CA ALA A 11 -17.02 35.04 -22.47
C ALA A 11 -16.74 35.24 -20.98
N MET A 12 -17.59 34.73 -20.14
CA MET A 12 -17.46 34.76 -18.70
C MET A 12 -16.59 33.58 -18.25
N LEU A 13 -15.33 33.86 -17.91
CA LEU A 13 -14.44 32.92 -17.24
C LEU A 13 -14.92 32.73 -15.81
N LEU A 14 -15.45 31.54 -15.51
CA LEU A 14 -15.82 31.12 -14.16
C LEU A 14 -14.56 30.59 -13.46
N ALA A 15 -13.91 31.42 -12.64
CA ALA A 15 -12.86 31.00 -11.74
C ALA A 15 -13.48 30.30 -10.54
N LEU A 16 -13.38 28.98 -10.48
CA LEU A 16 -13.83 28.17 -9.34
C LEU A 16 -12.74 28.19 -8.25
N THR A 17 -12.84 29.14 -7.33
CA THR A 17 -12.02 29.14 -6.09
C THR A 17 -12.61 28.17 -5.10
N LEU A 18 -12.02 27.00 -4.92
CA LEU A 18 -12.27 26.13 -3.76
C LEU A 18 -11.60 26.73 -2.52
N ALA A 19 -12.37 27.44 -1.71
CA ALA A 19 -12.02 27.72 -0.33
C ALA A 19 -12.57 26.59 0.55
N SER A 20 -11.76 25.58 0.89
CA SER A 20 -12.05 24.64 1.96
C SER A 20 -11.07 24.86 3.11
N ALA A 21 -11.36 25.85 3.95
CA ALA A 21 -10.78 25.97 5.28
C ALA A 21 -11.72 25.27 6.27
N GLY A 22 -11.25 24.20 6.90
CA GLY A 22 -11.97 23.64 8.06
C GLY A 22 -11.62 22.19 8.35
N CYS A 23 -10.92 21.97 9.47
CA CYS A 23 -10.64 20.69 10.13
C CYS A 23 -9.43 19.87 9.61
N TYR A 24 -8.26 20.49 9.70
CA TYR A 24 -6.98 19.77 9.57
C TYR A 24 -6.24 19.77 10.92
N LYS A 25 -6.73 18.99 11.87
CA LYS A 25 -6.01 18.74 13.13
C LYS A 25 -6.21 17.28 13.51
N ASN A 26 -5.38 16.39 13.07
CA ASN A 26 -4.91 15.14 13.66
C ASN A 26 -4.29 14.15 12.66
N ALA A 27 -4.19 14.48 11.35
CA ALA A 27 -3.62 13.59 10.34
C ALA A 27 -2.07 13.62 10.26
N GLN A 28 -1.37 14.31 11.18
CA GLN A 28 0.07 14.57 11.04
C GLN A 28 1.00 13.69 11.90
N ARG A 29 0.52 12.61 12.53
CA ARG A 29 1.38 11.73 13.33
C ARG A 29 1.66 10.34 12.75
N GLY A 30 1.17 10.04 11.55
CA GLY A 30 1.54 8.85 10.79
C GLY A 30 2.54 9.18 9.69
N ALA A 31 3.69 9.76 10.03
CA ALA A 31 4.72 10.07 9.05
C ALA A 31 5.24 8.77 8.43
N VAL A 32 5.04 8.60 7.12
CA VAL A 32 5.76 7.61 6.33
C VAL A 32 7.25 7.95 6.43
N ILE A 33 8.00 7.19 7.20
CA ILE A 33 9.44 7.34 7.31
C ILE A 33 10.06 6.70 6.07
N GLY A 34 10.43 7.52 5.12
CA GLY A 34 11.13 7.10 3.91
C GLY A 34 10.77 7.94 2.69
N ALA A 35 11.68 8.82 2.31
CA ALA A 35 11.50 9.81 1.26
C ALA A 35 11.58 9.23 -0.17
N ALA A 36 10.93 9.95 -1.07
CA ALA A 36 11.06 10.02 -2.52
C ALA A 36 10.35 8.95 -3.37
N GLY A 37 9.32 9.38 -4.07
CA GLY A 37 8.68 8.66 -5.17
C GLY A 37 7.15 8.61 -5.06
N GLY A 38 6.48 8.40 -6.16
CA GLY A 38 5.00 8.40 -6.31
C GLY A 38 4.22 7.51 -5.34
N ALA A 39 4.87 6.47 -4.75
CA ALA A 39 4.26 5.61 -3.74
C ALA A 39 3.92 6.32 -2.42
N VAL A 40 4.65 7.40 -2.06
CA VAL A 40 4.34 8.23 -0.88
C VAL A 40 3.05 9.01 -1.10
N VAL A 41 2.87 9.55 -2.29
CA VAL A 41 1.64 10.28 -2.68
C VAL A 41 0.47 9.30 -2.78
N GLY A 42 0.68 8.11 -3.38
CA GLY A 42 -0.33 7.07 -3.47
C GLY A 42 -0.75 6.53 -2.10
N GLY A 43 0.19 6.33 -1.16
CA GLY A 43 -0.10 5.92 0.22
C GLY A 43 -0.95 6.95 0.99
N ALA A 44 -0.69 8.25 0.80
CA ALA A 44 -1.49 9.32 1.40
C ALA A 44 -2.92 9.38 0.80
N ILE A 45 -3.06 9.18 -0.51
CA ILE A 45 -4.36 9.09 -1.19
C ILE A 45 -5.09 7.81 -0.73
N GLY A 46 -4.38 6.70 -0.60
CA GLY A 46 -4.94 5.43 -0.13
C GLY A 46 -5.46 5.49 1.28
N ALA A 47 -4.75 6.16 2.19
CA ALA A 47 -5.24 6.40 3.55
C ALA A 47 -6.55 7.20 3.56
N ALA A 48 -6.70 8.16 2.66
CA ALA A 48 -7.96 8.91 2.50
C ALA A 48 -9.10 8.07 1.90
N SER A 49 -8.78 6.99 1.18
CA SER A 49 -9.72 6.02 0.59
C SER A 49 -9.90 4.74 1.41
N GLY A 50 -9.36 4.68 2.64
CA GLY A 50 -9.50 3.57 3.58
C GLY A 50 -8.50 2.42 3.44
N SER A 51 -7.47 2.53 2.60
CA SER A 51 -6.38 1.54 2.53
C SER A 51 -5.08 2.13 2.01
N THR A 52 -4.14 2.34 2.93
CA THR A 52 -2.79 2.83 2.63
C THR A 52 -2.04 1.88 1.69
N ALA A 53 -2.13 0.57 1.90
CA ALA A 53 -1.44 -0.42 1.08
C ALA A 53 -1.96 -0.44 -0.37
N LYS A 54 -3.29 -0.48 -0.57
CA LYS A 54 -3.89 -0.41 -1.92
C LYS A 54 -3.58 0.91 -2.61
N GLY A 55 -3.61 2.02 -1.86
CA GLY A 55 -3.26 3.34 -2.37
C GLY A 55 -1.82 3.44 -2.87
N ALA A 56 -0.87 2.79 -2.19
CA ALA A 56 0.52 2.73 -2.64
C ALA A 56 0.67 2.00 -3.98
N ILE A 57 -0.02 0.87 -4.15
CA ILE A 57 -0.03 0.11 -5.40
C ILE A 57 -0.63 0.93 -6.54
N ILE A 58 -1.82 1.53 -6.31
CA ILE A 58 -2.52 2.33 -7.34
C ILE A 58 -1.70 3.58 -7.71
N GLY A 59 -1.10 4.24 -6.71
CA GLY A 59 -0.25 5.41 -6.94
C GLY A 59 1.08 5.10 -7.63
N ALA A 60 1.53 3.85 -7.62
CA ALA A 60 2.72 3.39 -8.33
C ALA A 60 2.45 2.97 -9.79
N ALA A 61 1.18 2.80 -10.20
CA ALA A 61 0.80 2.32 -11.52
C ALA A 61 1.22 3.29 -12.64
N VAL A 62 1.56 2.76 -13.80
CA VAL A 62 1.97 3.53 -14.98
C VAL A 62 0.90 3.56 -16.07
N GLY A 63 0.00 2.58 -16.11
CA GLY A 63 -1.08 2.46 -17.08
C GLY A 63 -0.65 2.11 -18.51
N GLY A 64 -1.62 2.01 -19.41
CA GLY A 64 -1.38 1.75 -20.83
C GLY A 64 -0.71 0.39 -21.11
N ALA A 65 0.03 0.30 -22.24
CA ALA A 65 0.72 -0.92 -22.65
C ALA A 65 1.82 -1.34 -21.64
N ALA A 66 2.55 -0.40 -21.08
CA ALA A 66 3.55 -0.67 -20.03
C ALA A 66 2.90 -1.26 -18.77
N GLY A 67 1.75 -0.72 -18.35
CA GLY A 67 0.98 -1.26 -17.22
C GLY A 67 0.46 -2.68 -17.47
N ALA A 68 0.08 -3.01 -18.71
CA ALA A 68 -0.31 -4.37 -19.07
C ALA A 68 0.87 -5.36 -18.93
N ILE A 69 2.08 -4.97 -19.33
CA ILE A 69 3.30 -5.77 -19.19
C ILE A 69 3.60 -6.02 -17.71
N ILE A 70 3.54 -4.97 -16.87
CA ILE A 70 3.73 -5.09 -15.42
C ILE A 70 2.65 -5.99 -14.82
N GLY A 71 1.39 -5.79 -15.20
CA GLY A 71 0.25 -6.56 -14.74
C GLY A 71 0.43 -8.05 -14.97
N ASP A 72 0.82 -8.46 -16.18
CA ASP A 72 1.07 -9.86 -16.53
C ASP A 72 2.21 -10.49 -15.67
N GLN A 73 3.27 -9.74 -15.41
CA GLN A 73 4.32 -10.19 -14.48
C GLN A 73 3.79 -10.36 -13.06
N MET A 74 3.00 -9.40 -12.57
CA MET A 74 2.41 -9.47 -11.23
C MET A 74 1.39 -10.60 -11.09
N ASP A 75 0.68 -10.97 -12.16
CA ASP A 75 -0.25 -12.10 -12.17
C ASP A 75 0.48 -13.43 -11.91
N ARG A 76 1.63 -13.63 -12.53
CA ARG A 76 2.47 -14.82 -12.30
C ARG A 76 3.01 -14.86 -10.88
N ARG A 77 3.55 -13.75 -10.41
CA ARG A 77 4.11 -13.62 -9.05
C ARG A 77 3.04 -13.80 -7.97
N ALA A 78 1.85 -13.25 -8.15
CA ALA A 78 0.75 -13.43 -7.21
C ALA A 78 0.38 -14.91 -7.04
N LYS A 79 0.36 -15.68 -8.13
CA LYS A 79 0.10 -17.13 -8.09
C LYS A 79 1.21 -17.89 -7.36
N GLU A 80 2.48 -17.54 -7.58
CA GLU A 80 3.62 -18.13 -6.89
C GLU A 80 3.53 -17.85 -5.38
N ILE A 81 3.31 -16.59 -4.99
CA ILE A 81 3.18 -16.19 -3.58
C ILE A 81 2.01 -16.91 -2.91
N ASP A 82 0.85 -17.01 -3.58
CA ASP A 82 -0.34 -17.70 -3.05
C ASP A 82 -0.11 -19.20 -2.81
N GLN A 83 0.72 -19.83 -3.65
CA GLN A 83 1.10 -21.24 -3.49
C GLN A 83 2.15 -21.47 -2.39
N ASP A 84 3.09 -20.55 -2.25
CA ASP A 84 4.25 -20.72 -1.38
C ASP A 84 4.00 -20.22 0.06
N ILE A 85 2.93 -19.44 0.32
CA ILE A 85 2.67 -18.82 1.61
C ILE A 85 1.29 -19.23 2.15
N PRO A 86 1.17 -20.39 2.78
CA PRO A 86 -0.10 -20.84 3.34
C PRO A 86 -0.59 -19.92 4.46
N GLY A 87 -1.87 -19.57 4.41
CA GLY A 87 -2.50 -18.70 5.42
C GLY A 87 -2.35 -17.19 5.18
N ALA A 88 -1.63 -16.75 4.15
CA ALA A 88 -1.70 -15.39 3.65
C ALA A 88 -2.82 -15.26 2.61
N LYS A 89 -3.47 -14.09 2.58
CA LYS A 89 -4.40 -13.74 1.52
C LYS A 89 -3.67 -12.93 0.46
N VAL A 90 -3.62 -13.41 -0.78
CA VAL A 90 -2.97 -12.73 -1.89
C VAL A 90 -4.02 -12.16 -2.85
N GLU A 91 -3.96 -10.86 -3.09
CA GLU A 91 -4.89 -10.14 -3.97
C GLU A 91 -4.12 -9.36 -5.04
N ARG A 92 -4.59 -9.45 -6.28
CA ARG A 92 -4.15 -8.53 -7.35
C ARG A 92 -4.86 -7.18 -7.20
N VAL A 93 -4.09 -6.11 -7.17
CA VAL A 93 -4.60 -4.73 -7.08
C VAL A 93 -3.95 -3.90 -8.18
N GLY A 94 -4.69 -3.55 -9.23
CA GLY A 94 -4.11 -2.80 -10.35
C GLY A 94 -2.85 -3.47 -10.92
N GLU A 95 -1.72 -2.77 -10.92
CA GLU A 95 -0.41 -3.25 -11.38
C GLU A 95 0.49 -3.77 -10.23
N GLY A 96 -0.09 -4.18 -9.10
CA GLY A 96 0.66 -4.70 -7.96
C GLY A 96 -0.03 -5.86 -7.25
N ILE A 97 0.54 -6.29 -6.14
CA ILE A 97 0.07 -7.42 -5.34
C ILE A 97 -0.09 -6.94 -3.89
N LEU A 98 -1.19 -7.29 -3.26
CA LEU A 98 -1.40 -7.12 -1.84
C LEU A 98 -1.38 -8.50 -1.17
N VAL A 99 -0.42 -8.70 -0.25
CA VAL A 99 -0.33 -9.88 0.60
C VAL A 99 -0.77 -9.48 2.00
N THR A 100 -1.81 -10.12 2.52
CA THR A 100 -2.36 -9.85 3.85
C THR A 100 -2.11 -11.05 4.76
N PHE A 101 -1.43 -10.80 5.87
CA PHE A 101 -1.22 -11.76 6.94
C PHE A 101 -2.13 -11.42 8.12
N ASP A 102 -2.86 -12.41 8.64
CA ASP A 102 -3.48 -12.28 9.96
C ASP A 102 -2.38 -12.10 11.01
N SER A 103 -2.56 -11.11 11.91
CA SER A 103 -1.58 -10.89 12.98
C SER A 103 -1.41 -12.10 13.89
N GLY A 104 -2.42 -12.96 14.03
CA GLY A 104 -2.33 -14.19 14.85
C GLY A 104 -1.36 -15.21 14.28
N ILE A 105 -1.13 -15.21 12.95
CA ILE A 105 -0.11 -16.04 12.29
C ILE A 105 1.28 -15.49 12.57
N LEU A 106 1.43 -14.16 12.47
CA LEU A 106 2.74 -13.51 12.61
C LEU A 106 3.16 -13.33 14.08
N PHE A 107 2.23 -12.97 14.99
CA PHE A 107 2.54 -12.54 16.36
C PHE A 107 1.70 -13.25 17.40
N GLY A 108 2.27 -13.41 18.61
CA GLY A 108 1.50 -13.75 19.79
C GLY A 108 0.57 -12.60 20.24
N PHE A 109 -0.31 -12.89 21.20
CA PHE A 109 -1.14 -11.87 21.82
C PHE A 109 -0.26 -10.76 22.42
N ASP A 110 -0.59 -9.52 22.15
CA ASP A 110 0.13 -8.33 22.64
C ASP A 110 1.65 -8.35 22.36
N SER A 111 2.09 -9.02 21.30
CA SER A 111 3.50 -9.25 20.96
C SER A 111 3.85 -8.61 19.62
N THR A 112 5.12 -8.21 19.51
CA THR A 112 5.79 -7.81 18.28
C THR A 112 6.88 -8.82 17.86
N VAL A 113 7.04 -9.90 18.64
CA VAL A 113 7.97 -10.97 18.29
C VAL A 113 7.28 -11.91 17.31
N VAL A 114 7.90 -12.09 16.15
CA VAL A 114 7.34 -12.95 15.08
C VAL A 114 7.47 -14.41 15.47
N ARG A 115 6.37 -15.16 15.38
CA ARG A 115 6.28 -16.60 15.67
C ARG A 115 6.98 -17.41 14.59
N SER A 116 7.34 -18.65 14.89
CA SER A 116 8.05 -19.54 13.95
C SER A 116 7.31 -19.71 12.61
N GLU A 117 5.98 -19.89 12.64
CA GLU A 117 5.14 -19.98 11.45
C GLU A 117 5.18 -18.69 10.64
N GLY A 118 5.12 -17.53 11.29
CA GLY A 118 5.25 -16.23 10.65
C GLY A 118 6.64 -16.01 10.06
N GLN A 119 7.69 -16.50 10.71
CA GLN A 119 9.07 -16.43 10.18
C GLN A 119 9.21 -17.26 8.90
N GLU A 120 8.61 -18.46 8.84
CA GLU A 120 8.62 -19.28 7.63
C GLU A 120 7.87 -18.59 6.48
N ASN A 121 6.68 -18.07 6.75
CA ASN A 121 5.91 -17.33 5.76
C ASN A 121 6.64 -16.09 5.22
N LEU A 122 7.28 -15.32 6.09
CA LEU A 122 8.06 -14.15 5.67
C LEU A 122 9.34 -14.52 4.92
N ARG A 123 9.97 -15.66 5.24
CA ARG A 123 11.11 -16.20 4.49
C ARG A 123 10.68 -16.61 3.07
N ASN A 124 9.58 -17.33 2.93
CA ASN A 124 9.05 -17.70 1.60
C ASN A 124 8.71 -16.46 0.77
N LEU A 125 8.19 -15.41 1.42
CA LEU A 125 7.98 -14.12 0.75
C LEU A 125 9.30 -13.47 0.34
N ALA A 126 10.33 -13.50 1.21
CA ALA A 126 11.65 -12.95 0.90
C ALA A 126 12.29 -13.67 -0.29
N ASP A 127 12.20 -15.00 -0.35
CA ASP A 127 12.69 -15.80 -1.48
C ASP A 127 12.03 -15.43 -2.81
N ASN A 128 10.73 -15.16 -2.79
CA ASN A 128 10.00 -14.67 -3.98
C ASN A 128 10.45 -13.26 -4.37
N LEU A 129 10.63 -12.38 -3.40
CA LEU A 129 11.05 -10.98 -3.61
C LEU A 129 12.50 -10.86 -4.08
N ASP A 130 13.37 -11.78 -3.70
CA ASP A 130 14.76 -11.84 -4.16
C ASP A 130 14.86 -12.26 -5.64
N LYS A 131 14.02 -13.20 -6.07
CA LYS A 131 13.85 -13.55 -7.50
C LYS A 131 13.32 -12.39 -8.34
N ASN A 132 12.72 -11.39 -7.71
CA ASN A 132 12.05 -10.26 -8.34
C ASN A 132 12.53 -8.91 -7.78
N PRO A 133 13.80 -8.54 -7.97
CA PRO A 133 14.41 -7.37 -7.31
C PRO A 133 13.87 -6.03 -7.80
N ASP A 134 13.12 -6.01 -8.91
CA ASP A 134 12.61 -4.80 -9.54
C ASP A 134 11.23 -4.36 -8.99
N THR A 135 10.97 -4.66 -7.71
CA THR A 135 9.77 -4.23 -6.98
C THR A 135 10.12 -3.54 -5.69
N ASP A 136 9.28 -2.58 -5.29
CA ASP A 136 9.28 -1.94 -3.99
C ASP A 136 8.15 -2.49 -3.11
N LEU A 137 8.30 -2.31 -1.80
CA LEU A 137 7.39 -2.82 -0.79
C LEU A 137 6.92 -1.70 0.14
N LEU A 138 5.63 -1.73 0.50
CA LEU A 138 5.12 -1.00 1.65
C LEU A 138 4.46 -2.00 2.60
N ILE A 139 4.99 -2.09 3.82
CA ILE A 139 4.46 -2.96 4.89
C ILE A 139 3.62 -2.09 5.81
N VAL A 140 2.36 -2.45 5.98
CA VAL A 140 1.40 -1.69 6.80
C VAL A 140 0.86 -2.57 7.92
N GLY A 141 1.08 -2.14 9.17
CA GLY A 141 0.51 -2.80 10.33
C GLY A 141 -0.84 -2.20 10.73
N HIS A 142 -1.74 -3.05 11.20
CA HIS A 142 -3.07 -2.66 11.69
C HIS A 142 -3.42 -3.36 13.01
N THR A 143 -4.28 -2.74 13.79
CA THR A 143 -4.86 -3.29 15.01
C THR A 143 -6.38 -3.32 14.90
N ASP A 144 -7.03 -3.93 15.88
CA ASP A 144 -8.44 -3.68 16.18
C ASP A 144 -8.58 -2.41 17.04
N SER A 145 -9.82 -2.09 17.45
CA SER A 145 -10.13 -0.91 18.26
C SER A 145 -9.98 -1.11 19.78
N VAL A 146 -9.33 -2.21 20.22
CA VAL A 146 -9.11 -2.44 21.64
C VAL A 146 -7.83 -1.74 22.08
N GLY A 147 -7.96 -0.83 23.06
CA GLY A 147 -6.84 -0.04 23.56
C GLY A 147 -6.99 1.45 23.26
N SER A 148 -5.93 2.22 23.45
CA SER A 148 -5.91 3.63 23.05
C SER A 148 -5.34 3.79 21.63
N ASP A 149 -5.79 4.82 20.90
CA ASP A 149 -5.29 5.16 19.56
C ASP A 149 -3.76 5.22 19.51
N SER A 150 -3.13 5.85 20.53
CA SER A 150 -1.68 5.99 20.60
C SER A 150 -0.96 4.66 20.81
N TYR A 151 -1.56 3.78 21.60
CA TYR A 151 -1.06 2.42 21.81
C TYR A 151 -1.17 1.61 20.51
N ASN A 152 -2.34 1.61 19.88
CA ASN A 152 -2.61 0.91 18.63
C ASN A 152 -1.73 1.41 17.48
N GLN A 153 -1.50 2.72 17.40
CA GLN A 153 -0.57 3.30 16.42
C GLN A 153 0.85 2.75 16.62
N THR A 154 1.36 2.80 17.86
CA THR A 154 2.71 2.30 18.18
C THR A 154 2.84 0.79 17.96
N LEU A 155 1.84 -0.01 18.34
CA LEU A 155 1.84 -1.46 18.17
C LEU A 155 1.87 -1.83 16.69
N SER A 156 1.05 -1.17 15.86
CA SER A 156 0.99 -1.39 14.41
C SER A 156 2.32 -1.05 13.71
N GLU A 157 2.97 0.06 14.08
CA GLU A 157 4.29 0.43 13.57
C GLU A 157 5.36 -0.63 13.91
N ARG A 158 5.42 -1.04 15.17
CA ARG A 158 6.40 -2.05 15.62
C ARG A 158 6.20 -3.40 14.95
N ARG A 159 4.94 -3.81 14.68
CA ARG A 159 4.66 -5.04 13.95
C ARG A 159 5.08 -4.97 12.49
N ALA A 160 4.83 -3.85 11.81
CA ALA A 160 5.31 -3.62 10.46
C ALA A 160 6.85 -3.61 10.40
N GLU A 161 7.50 -2.99 11.38
CA GLU A 161 8.96 -2.98 11.49
C GLU A 161 9.53 -4.38 11.75
N ALA A 162 8.91 -5.19 12.62
CA ALA A 162 9.35 -6.56 12.88
C ALA A 162 9.28 -7.44 11.62
N ALA A 163 8.21 -7.33 10.83
CA ALA A 163 8.11 -8.01 9.54
C ALA A 163 9.16 -7.51 8.53
N ALA A 164 9.40 -6.20 8.45
CA ALA A 164 10.42 -5.60 7.59
C ALA A 164 11.83 -6.08 7.94
N ASN A 165 12.15 -6.16 9.23
CA ASN A 165 13.46 -6.60 9.70
C ASN A 165 13.74 -8.07 9.35
N LEU A 166 12.71 -8.94 9.38
CA LEU A 166 12.85 -10.33 8.94
C LEU A 166 13.06 -10.44 7.43
N LEU A 167 12.27 -9.74 6.62
CA LEU A 167 12.47 -9.71 5.16
C LEU A 167 13.88 -9.21 4.81
N GLN A 168 14.38 -8.20 5.52
CA GLN A 168 15.75 -7.71 5.34
C GLN A 168 16.80 -8.75 5.77
N ALA A 169 16.59 -9.44 6.89
CA ALA A 169 17.50 -10.50 7.36
C ALA A 169 17.56 -11.69 6.39
N ASP A 170 16.45 -11.95 5.69
CA ASP A 170 16.32 -13.00 4.69
C ASP A 170 16.65 -12.50 3.25
N GLY A 171 17.36 -11.35 3.11
CA GLY A 171 18.00 -10.92 1.86
C GLY A 171 17.31 -9.77 1.11
N VAL A 172 16.12 -9.34 1.48
CA VAL A 172 15.45 -8.23 0.79
C VAL A 172 16.16 -6.90 1.09
N ASP A 173 16.58 -6.18 0.04
CA ASP A 173 17.26 -4.89 0.20
C ASP A 173 16.37 -3.90 0.98
N ARG A 174 16.91 -3.32 2.05
CA ARG A 174 16.23 -2.35 2.91
C ARG A 174 15.76 -1.11 2.14
N ALA A 175 16.46 -0.73 1.07
CA ALA A 175 16.08 0.41 0.24
C ALA A 175 14.72 0.22 -0.47
N ARG A 176 14.33 -1.04 -0.71
CA ARG A 176 13.03 -1.41 -1.29
C ARG A 176 11.88 -1.38 -0.29
N ILE A 177 12.17 -1.40 1.02
CA ILE A 177 11.15 -1.59 2.07
C ILE A 177 10.78 -0.25 2.69
N ARG A 178 9.50 0.06 2.68
CA ARG A 178 8.87 1.13 3.46
C ARG A 178 7.91 0.53 4.48
N ILE A 179 7.72 1.21 5.59
CA ILE A 179 6.83 0.77 6.66
C ILE A 179 5.84 1.87 7.04
N ALA A 180 4.66 1.47 7.48
CA ALA A 180 3.68 2.35 8.09
C ALA A 180 2.88 1.60 9.16
N GLY A 181 2.50 2.27 10.24
CA GLY A 181 1.46 1.85 11.16
C GLY A 181 0.19 2.63 10.88
N ARG A 182 -0.96 1.98 11.02
CA ARG A 182 -2.28 2.61 10.88
C ARG A 182 -3.16 2.40 12.12
N GLY A 183 -2.64 1.70 13.13
CA GLY A 183 -3.43 1.40 14.31
C GLY A 183 -4.79 0.82 13.90
N GLU A 184 -5.85 1.38 14.44
CA GLU A 184 -7.24 1.00 14.18
C GLU A 184 -7.94 1.84 13.08
N THR A 185 -7.21 2.76 12.42
CA THR A 185 -7.83 3.77 11.54
C THR A 185 -8.27 3.27 10.17
N GLU A 186 -7.86 2.06 9.78
CA GLU A 186 -8.21 1.43 8.51
C GLU A 186 -8.84 0.04 8.75
N PRO A 187 -10.03 -0.05 9.35
CA PRO A 187 -10.70 -1.33 9.59
C PRO A 187 -11.19 -1.93 8.27
N VAL A 188 -11.06 -3.26 8.13
CA VAL A 188 -11.61 -4.04 7.00
C VAL A 188 -12.91 -4.74 7.38
N ASP A 189 -13.23 -4.76 8.67
CA ASP A 189 -14.47 -5.33 9.21
C ASP A 189 -14.92 -4.61 10.49
N SER A 190 -16.14 -4.93 10.98
CA SER A 190 -16.64 -4.32 12.21
C SER A 190 -15.82 -4.71 13.43
N ASN A 191 -15.43 -3.72 14.22
CA ASN A 191 -14.79 -3.93 15.53
C ASN A 191 -15.74 -4.42 16.62
N ASP A 192 -17.07 -4.45 16.37
CA ASP A 192 -18.05 -4.90 17.35
C ASP A 192 -18.02 -6.40 17.59
N THR A 193 -17.61 -7.18 16.57
CA THR A 193 -17.54 -8.64 16.63
C THR A 193 -16.11 -9.13 16.88
N ALA A 194 -15.98 -10.29 17.53
CA ALA A 194 -14.66 -10.91 17.73
C ALA A 194 -13.98 -11.26 16.40
N ASP A 195 -14.75 -11.78 15.43
CA ASP A 195 -14.25 -12.15 14.10
C ASP A 195 -13.84 -10.93 13.28
N GLY A 196 -14.58 -9.83 13.40
CA GLY A 196 -14.20 -8.59 12.71
C GLY A 196 -12.92 -7.99 13.31
N ARG A 197 -12.78 -7.97 14.63
CA ARG A 197 -11.53 -7.56 15.28
C ARG A 197 -10.35 -8.44 14.86
N GLN A 198 -10.55 -9.77 14.72
CA GLN A 198 -9.52 -10.68 14.24
C GLN A 198 -9.04 -10.28 12.83
N ARG A 199 -9.97 -9.97 11.90
CA ARG A 199 -9.63 -9.52 10.54
C ARG A 199 -8.97 -8.14 10.52
N ASN A 200 -9.29 -7.27 11.48
CA ASN A 200 -8.65 -5.95 11.59
C ASN A 200 -7.20 -6.05 12.08
N ARG A 201 -6.88 -7.02 12.93
CA ARG A 201 -5.51 -7.30 13.36
C ARG A 201 -4.74 -8.01 12.26
N ARG A 202 -4.05 -7.26 11.40
CA ARG A 202 -3.36 -7.78 10.23
C ARG A 202 -2.08 -6.98 9.91
N VAL A 203 -1.24 -7.58 9.08
CA VAL A 203 -0.14 -6.89 8.39
C VAL A 203 -0.33 -7.05 6.90
N GLU A 204 -0.31 -5.95 6.18
CA GLU A 204 -0.41 -5.89 4.73
C GLU A 204 0.97 -5.61 4.12
N VAL A 205 1.33 -6.35 3.07
CA VAL A 205 2.53 -6.10 2.26
C VAL A 205 2.07 -5.75 0.85
N ALA A 206 2.16 -4.48 0.50
CA ALA A 206 1.93 -3.99 -0.85
C ALA A 206 3.22 -4.15 -1.67
N ILE A 207 3.15 -4.86 -2.79
CA ILE A 207 4.25 -5.11 -3.73
C ILE A 207 3.92 -4.43 -5.04
N TYR A 208 4.80 -3.54 -5.54
CA TYR A 208 4.59 -2.77 -6.75
C TYR A 208 5.89 -2.54 -7.52
N ALA A 209 5.76 -2.23 -8.82
CA ALA A 209 6.90 -1.97 -9.68
C ALA A 209 7.72 -0.77 -9.18
N ASN A 210 9.06 -0.94 -9.08
CA ASN A 210 9.98 0.17 -8.87
C ASN A 210 10.26 0.91 -10.19
N ASP A 211 11.04 1.98 -10.14
CA ASP A 211 11.31 2.82 -11.31
C ASP A 211 12.07 2.06 -12.43
N LYS A 212 12.87 1.05 -12.08
CA LYS A 212 13.59 0.22 -13.04
C LYS A 212 12.60 -0.63 -13.86
N LEU A 213 11.71 -1.36 -13.19
CA LEU A 213 10.69 -2.17 -13.87
C LEU A 213 9.76 -1.32 -14.73
N LYS A 214 9.34 -0.14 -14.22
CA LYS A 214 8.52 0.81 -14.98
C LYS A 214 9.21 1.30 -16.25
N ALA A 215 10.50 1.64 -16.15
CA ALA A 215 11.28 2.10 -17.33
C ALA A 215 11.47 0.97 -18.35
N GLU A 216 11.68 -0.26 -17.89
CA GLU A 216 11.81 -1.42 -18.77
C GLU A 216 10.49 -1.73 -19.49
N ALA A 217 9.38 -1.77 -18.77
CA ALA A 217 8.06 -2.00 -19.35
C ALA A 217 7.67 -0.92 -20.38
N LYS A 218 8.03 0.35 -20.15
CA LYS A 218 7.83 1.43 -21.14
C LYS A 218 8.64 1.19 -22.40
N ARG A 219 9.94 0.83 -22.29
CA ARG A 219 10.77 0.51 -23.47
C ARG A 219 10.22 -0.66 -24.27
N GLN A 220 9.75 -1.71 -23.59
CA GLN A 220 9.14 -2.85 -24.27
C GLN A 220 7.84 -2.47 -25.00
N ALA A 221 7.02 -1.63 -24.39
CA ALA A 221 5.78 -1.14 -25.00
C ALA A 221 5.98 -0.23 -26.21
N GLU A 222 7.09 0.53 -26.24
CA GLU A 222 7.46 1.43 -27.36
C GLU A 222 8.13 0.67 -28.51
N GLY A 223 8.72 -0.49 -28.25
CA GLY A 223 9.39 -1.34 -29.25
C GLY A 223 8.51 -2.41 -29.88
N SER A 224 7.24 -2.51 -29.47
CA SER A 224 6.24 -3.46 -29.98
C SER A 224 5.32 -2.80 -30.98
#